data_c5258950f77aee29040f63c99aaf1929
#
_entry.id   c5258950f77aee29040f63c99aaf1929
#
_cell.length_a   1.000
_cell.length_b   1.000
_cell.length_c   1.000
_cell.angle_alpha   90.00
_cell.angle_beta   90.00
_cell.angle_gamma   90.00
#
_symmetry.space_group_name_H-M   'P 1'
#
loop_
_entity.id
_entity.type
_entity.pdbx_description
1 polymer ?
#
loop_
_entity_poly.entity_id
_entity_poly.type
_entity_poly.pdbx_seq_one_letter_code
_entity_poly.pdbx_strand_id
1 'polypeptide(L)'
;MKTEQSAPGTKGVTVKQLAAIDLGPEIDGMAGRQLRMRIVTIEPGGVIGPVHNHIDRPGVVYILQGTITDHRNGMAKDYGPGLGWPEDKNTTHWLE
;
A
#
# COMPACT_ATOMS: atom_id res chain seq x y z
N MET A 1 -3.32 25.93 3.23
CA MET A 1 -2.96 25.28 1.97
C MET A 1 -2.97 23.76 2.16
N LYS A 2 -3.55 23.06 1.24
CA LYS A 2 -3.55 21.59 1.29
C LYS A 2 -2.23 21.04 0.75
N THR A 3 -1.67 20.10 1.47
CA THR A 3 -0.47 19.37 1.07
C THR A 3 -0.75 17.88 1.24
N GLU A 4 0.21 17.03 0.83
CA GLU A 4 0.08 15.61 1.06
C GLU A 4 0.02 15.27 2.56
N GLN A 5 0.66 16.09 3.42
CA GLN A 5 0.59 15.91 4.86
C GLN A 5 -0.79 16.20 5.45
N SER A 6 -1.70 16.81 4.70
CA SER A 6 -3.07 17.02 5.16
C SER A 6 -4.05 15.93 4.71
N ALA A 7 -3.56 14.84 4.17
CA ALA A 7 -4.39 13.71 3.79
C ALA A 7 -5.12 13.13 5.01
N PRO A 8 -6.36 12.62 4.82
CA PRO A 8 -7.12 12.02 5.91
C PRO A 8 -6.42 10.80 6.51
N GLY A 9 -6.73 10.49 7.76
CA GLY A 9 -6.30 9.27 8.39
C GLY A 9 -7.02 8.04 7.82
N THR A 10 -6.51 6.86 8.12
CA THR A 10 -7.08 5.59 7.66
C THR A 10 -8.48 5.36 8.21
N LYS A 11 -9.40 4.98 7.33
CA LYS A 11 -10.76 4.57 7.69
C LYS A 11 -11.33 3.63 6.63
N GLY A 12 -12.25 2.75 7.02
CA GLY A 12 -12.93 1.85 6.10
C GLY A 12 -12.00 0.85 5.43
N VAL A 13 -10.98 0.37 6.14
CA VAL A 13 -9.97 -0.53 5.61
C VAL A 13 -9.93 -1.79 6.45
N THR A 14 -9.95 -2.94 5.78
CA THR A 14 -9.70 -4.24 6.41
C THR A 14 -8.56 -4.93 5.69
N VAL A 15 -7.79 -5.70 6.45
CA VAL A 15 -6.64 -6.44 5.91
C VAL A 15 -6.78 -7.90 6.30
N LYS A 16 -6.66 -8.78 5.30
CA LYS A 16 -6.63 -10.23 5.53
C LYS A 16 -5.31 -10.78 5.04
N GLN A 17 -4.55 -11.38 5.93
CA GLN A 17 -3.31 -12.04 5.55
C GLN A 17 -3.63 -13.43 4.97
N LEU A 18 -3.10 -13.71 3.79
CA LEU A 18 -3.31 -14.98 3.09
C LEU A 18 -2.16 -15.94 3.29
N ALA A 19 -0.94 -15.44 3.31
CA ALA A 19 0.27 -16.25 3.46
C ALA A 19 1.42 -15.38 3.93
N ALA A 20 2.37 -15.98 4.62
CA ALA A 20 3.61 -15.32 5.01
C ALA A 20 4.72 -16.36 5.11
N ILE A 21 5.94 -15.92 4.84
CA ILE A 21 7.13 -16.75 5.05
C ILE A 21 8.23 -15.88 5.65
N ASP A 22 8.89 -16.39 6.67
CA ASP A 22 10.05 -15.73 7.26
C ASP A 22 11.23 -15.84 6.28
N LEU A 23 11.86 -14.72 5.98
CA LEU A 23 12.95 -14.67 5.00
C LEU A 23 14.31 -15.02 5.60
N GLY A 24 14.47 -14.91 6.92
CA GLY A 24 15.74 -15.22 7.57
C GLY A 24 16.31 -16.58 7.22
N PRO A 25 15.52 -17.67 7.32
CA PRO A 25 16.00 -19.01 6.94
C PRO A 25 16.20 -19.19 5.43
N GLU A 26 15.60 -18.34 4.61
CA GLU A 26 15.60 -18.49 3.16
C GLU A 26 16.71 -17.72 2.47
N ILE A 27 17.03 -16.53 2.99
CA ILE A 27 17.97 -15.61 2.35
C ILE A 27 18.89 -15.02 3.42
N ASP A 28 20.20 -15.15 3.22
CA ASP A 28 21.20 -14.57 4.12
C ASP A 28 20.98 -13.06 4.24
N GLY A 29 21.07 -12.55 5.46
CA GLY A 29 20.93 -11.13 5.74
C GLY A 29 19.49 -10.64 5.89
N MET A 30 18.51 -11.55 5.81
CA MET A 30 17.09 -11.20 5.86
C MET A 30 16.42 -11.61 7.18
N ALA A 31 17.19 -11.85 8.22
CA ALA A 31 16.64 -12.19 9.53
C ALA A 31 15.67 -11.09 10.02
N GLY A 32 14.53 -11.53 10.57
CA GLY A 32 13.49 -10.60 11.04
C GLY A 32 12.60 -10.02 9.96
N ARG A 33 12.78 -10.44 8.70
CA ARG A 33 11.98 -10.00 7.56
C ARG A 33 11.00 -11.08 7.15
N GLN A 34 9.84 -10.65 6.63
CA GLN A 34 8.82 -11.56 6.10
C GLN A 34 8.40 -11.13 4.70
N LEU A 35 8.12 -12.11 3.87
CA LEU A 35 7.36 -11.91 2.64
C LEU A 35 5.90 -12.24 2.95
N ARG A 36 4.99 -11.32 2.68
CA ARG A 36 3.57 -11.49 3.01
C ARG A 36 2.68 -11.24 1.80
N MET A 37 1.62 -12.02 1.72
CA MET A 37 0.54 -11.79 0.76
C MET A 37 -0.73 -11.46 1.54
N ARG A 38 -1.36 -10.32 1.21
CA ARG A 38 -2.54 -9.83 1.91
C ARG A 38 -3.58 -9.32 0.92
N ILE A 39 -4.85 -9.45 1.30
CA ILE A 39 -5.92 -8.71 0.63
C ILE A 39 -6.24 -7.51 1.50
N VAL A 40 -6.21 -6.34 0.90
CA VAL A 40 -6.61 -5.09 1.53
C VAL A 40 -7.91 -4.65 0.89
N THR A 41 -8.93 -4.44 1.70
CA THR A 41 -10.23 -3.98 1.23
C THR A 41 -10.46 -2.57 1.74
N ILE A 42 -10.73 -1.66 0.81
CA ILE A 42 -11.08 -0.28 1.11
C ILE A 42 -12.55 -0.10 0.74
N GLU A 43 -13.39 0.18 1.73
CA GLU A 43 -14.82 0.43 1.49
C GLU A 43 -15.01 1.72 0.69
N PRO A 44 -16.16 1.88 -0.01
CA PRO A 44 -16.48 3.16 -0.64
C PRO A 44 -16.36 4.31 0.35
N GLY A 45 -15.59 5.33 -0.02
CA GLY A 45 -15.28 6.43 0.89
C GLY A 45 -14.18 6.15 1.89
N GLY A 46 -13.59 4.96 1.86
CA GLY A 46 -12.48 4.60 2.72
C GLY A 46 -11.16 5.22 2.28
N VAL A 47 -10.19 5.24 3.19
CA VAL A 47 -8.90 5.90 2.98
C VAL A 47 -7.80 5.10 3.67
N ILE A 48 -6.68 4.92 2.99
CA ILE A 48 -5.42 4.54 3.63
C ILE A 48 -4.56 5.80 3.70
N GLY A 49 -4.49 6.36 4.86
CA GLY A 49 -3.78 7.60 5.14
C GLY A 49 -3.29 7.66 6.58
N PRO A 50 -2.72 8.78 7.00
CA PRO A 50 -2.31 9.90 6.16
C PRO A 50 -1.20 9.51 5.18
N VAL A 51 -0.50 10.50 4.63
CA VAL A 51 0.66 10.24 3.79
C VAL A 51 1.65 9.34 4.52
N HIS A 52 2.11 8.30 3.85
CA HIS A 52 3.07 7.35 4.39
C HIS A 52 4.08 6.96 3.34
N ASN A 53 5.18 6.36 3.78
CA ASN A 53 6.23 5.88 2.90
C ASN A 53 6.40 4.36 3.04
N HIS A 54 7.24 3.80 2.17
CA HIS A 54 7.51 2.37 2.15
C HIS A 54 9.00 2.06 2.38
N ILE A 55 9.68 2.90 3.16
CA ILE A 55 11.05 2.62 3.57
C ILE A 55 11.06 1.33 4.38
N ASP A 56 11.97 0.42 4.02
CA ASP A 56 12.13 -0.90 4.64
C ASP A 56 10.92 -1.85 4.49
N ARG A 57 9.91 -1.48 3.70
CA ARG A 57 8.75 -2.33 3.46
C ARG A 57 8.22 -2.17 2.04
N PRO A 58 9.06 -2.51 1.06
CA PRO A 58 8.64 -2.44 -0.34
C PRO A 58 7.55 -3.46 -0.62
N GLY A 59 6.76 -3.17 -1.63
CA GLY A 59 5.70 -4.06 -2.05
C GLY A 59 5.26 -3.80 -3.47
N VAL A 60 4.37 -4.65 -3.93
CA VAL A 60 3.67 -4.48 -5.20
C VAL A 60 2.19 -4.69 -4.94
N VAL A 61 1.37 -3.97 -5.67
CA VAL A 61 -0.08 -4.00 -5.51
C VAL A 61 -0.73 -4.36 -6.83
N TYR A 62 -1.75 -5.20 -6.76
CA TYR A 62 -2.58 -5.57 -7.89
C TYR A 62 -4.04 -5.34 -7.51
N ILE A 63 -4.81 -4.67 -8.36
CA ILE A 63 -6.22 -4.37 -8.11
C ILE A 63 -7.09 -5.52 -8.58
N LEU A 64 -7.82 -6.14 -7.63
CA LEU A 64 -8.74 -7.24 -7.94
C LEU A 64 -10.10 -6.72 -8.39
N GLN A 65 -10.63 -5.71 -7.72
CA GLN A 65 -11.91 -5.10 -8.08
C GLN A 65 -11.99 -3.67 -7.57
N GLY A 66 -12.87 -2.89 -8.18
CA GLY A 66 -13.04 -1.49 -7.83
C GLY A 66 -11.95 -0.60 -8.39
N THR A 67 -11.99 0.65 -8.00
CA THR A 67 -11.03 1.66 -8.44
C THR A 67 -10.41 2.31 -7.22
N ILE A 68 -9.08 2.38 -7.20
CA ILE A 68 -8.31 3.03 -6.15
C ILE A 68 -7.61 4.24 -6.74
N THR A 69 -7.67 5.36 -6.04
CA THR A 69 -6.95 6.57 -6.39
C THR A 69 -5.68 6.65 -5.56
N ASP A 70 -4.54 6.69 -6.23
CA ASP A 70 -3.22 6.82 -5.60
C ASP A 70 -2.77 8.27 -5.70
N HIS A 71 -2.57 8.89 -4.54
CA HIS A 71 -2.11 10.27 -4.43
C HIS A 71 -0.62 10.28 -4.09
N ARG A 72 0.20 10.59 -5.08
CA ARG A 72 1.64 10.73 -4.91
C ARG A 72 2.20 11.85 -5.77
N ASN A 73 3.25 12.50 -5.28
CA ASN A 73 3.95 13.57 -6.01
C ASN A 73 2.99 14.70 -6.44
N GLY A 74 1.99 15.02 -5.60
CA GLY A 74 1.00 16.04 -5.89
C GLY A 74 0.02 15.66 -7.01
N MET A 75 -0.01 14.40 -7.42
CA MET A 75 -0.86 13.89 -8.49
C MET A 75 -1.78 12.81 -7.97
N ALA A 76 -2.94 12.67 -8.59
CA ALA A 76 -3.91 11.62 -8.30
C ALA A 76 -4.06 10.75 -9.55
N LYS A 77 -3.90 9.45 -9.40
CA LYS A 77 -4.06 8.50 -10.50
C LYS A 77 -4.97 7.36 -10.07
N ASP A 78 -5.95 7.07 -10.92
CA ASP A 78 -6.89 5.98 -10.68
C ASP A 78 -6.35 4.67 -11.25
N TYR A 79 -6.51 3.60 -10.47
CA TYR A 79 -6.16 2.25 -10.88
C TYR A 79 -7.38 1.36 -10.74
N GLY A 80 -7.76 0.72 -11.83
CA GLY A 80 -8.86 -0.23 -11.87
C GLY A 80 -8.38 -1.68 -11.88
N PRO A 81 -9.32 -2.63 -12.00
CA PRO A 81 -8.99 -4.06 -11.98
C PRO A 81 -7.97 -4.43 -13.05
N GLY A 82 -7.02 -5.29 -12.69
CA GLY A 82 -5.97 -5.72 -13.59
C GLY A 82 -4.76 -4.81 -13.66
N LEU A 83 -4.83 -3.64 -13.03
CA LEU A 83 -3.71 -2.70 -12.93
C LEU A 83 -3.01 -2.87 -11.60
N GLY A 84 -1.80 -2.37 -11.52
CA GLY A 84 -1.04 -2.41 -10.28
C GLY A 84 0.05 -1.35 -10.26
N TRP A 85 0.73 -1.27 -9.14
CA TRP A 85 1.85 -0.34 -8.97
C TRP A 85 2.88 -0.91 -8.01
N PRO A 86 4.15 -0.47 -8.13
CA PRO A 86 5.16 -0.77 -7.13
C PRO A 86 5.13 0.25 -6.00
N GLU A 87 5.59 -0.20 -4.83
CA GLU A 87 5.80 0.65 -3.66
C GLU A 87 7.23 0.43 -3.20
N ASP A 88 8.15 1.27 -3.66
CA ASP A 88 9.55 1.20 -3.30
C ASP A 88 9.87 2.16 -2.15
N LYS A 89 11.13 2.22 -1.74
CA LYS A 89 11.55 3.09 -0.64
C LYS A 89 11.33 4.57 -0.90
N ASN A 90 11.13 4.96 -2.16
CA ASN A 90 10.89 6.35 -2.55
C ASN A 90 9.40 6.67 -2.72
N THR A 91 8.54 5.68 -2.53
CA THR A 91 7.10 5.88 -2.62
C THR A 91 6.59 6.58 -1.37
N THR A 92 5.98 7.74 -1.56
CA THR A 92 5.29 8.49 -0.49
C THR A 92 3.92 8.84 -1.03
N HIS A 93 2.87 8.34 -0.40
CA HIS A 93 1.53 8.43 -0.95
C HIS A 93 0.43 8.23 0.09
N TRP A 94 -0.83 8.39 -0.35
CA TRP A 94 -2.01 7.92 0.33
C TRP A 94 -3.03 7.46 -0.71
N LEU A 95 -3.99 6.64 -0.28
CA LEU A 95 -4.93 5.97 -1.17
C LEU A 95 -6.39 6.24 -0.75
N GLU A 96 -7.26 6.28 -1.72
CA GLU A 96 -8.70 6.32 -1.46
C GLU A 96 -9.53 5.59 -2.52
#